data_528ecb15866b7c114d30abf3031bcfd0
#
_entry.id   528ecb15866b7c114d30abf3031bcfd0
#
_cell.length_a   1.000
_cell.length_b   1.000
_cell.length_c   1.000
_cell.angle_alpha   90.00
_cell.angle_beta   90.00
_cell.angle_gamma   90.00
#
_symmetry.space_group_name_H-M   'P 1'
#
loop_
_entity.id
_entity.type
_entity.pdbx_description
1 polymer ?
#
loop_
_entity_poly.entity_id
_entity_poly.type
_entity_poly.pdbx_seq_one_letter_code
_entity_poly.pdbx_strand_id
1 'polypeptide(L)'
;MRIMRISVVVLFILTLTAFLGTFIYHNINEDNSIPEITIENDFIEVKCDATNEDFLKGVKANDEKDGDLTGEVIVESVSRFIEPGVCEVKYAVCDSDNHVAHATRKVRYTDYEAPKFKLKNSLCFSIYENINVSSYIGAVDSIEG
;
A
#
# COMPACT_ATOMS: atom_id res chain seq x y z
N MET A 1 -56.14 18.60 28.03
CA MET A 1 -55.64 17.21 27.95
C MET A 1 -55.70 16.59 26.54
N ARG A 2 -56.76 16.71 25.74
CA ARG A 2 -56.83 16.13 24.38
C ARG A 2 -55.80 16.74 23.42
N ILE A 3 -55.65 18.07 23.38
CA ILE A 3 -54.71 18.78 22.51
C ILE A 3 -53.25 18.34 22.80
N MET A 4 -52.87 18.23 24.07
CA MET A 4 -51.55 17.82 24.47
C MET A 4 -51.23 16.37 24.06
N ARG A 5 -52.22 15.46 24.10
CA ARG A 5 -52.04 14.09 23.59
C ARG A 5 -51.89 14.05 22.08
N ILE A 6 -52.64 14.87 21.35
CA ILE A 6 -52.54 14.97 19.91
C ILE A 6 -51.18 15.54 19.50
N SER A 7 -50.67 16.59 20.16
CA SER A 7 -49.34 17.15 19.84
C SER A 7 -48.21 16.18 20.12
N VAL A 8 -48.30 15.38 21.16
CA VAL A 8 -47.26 14.32 21.41
C VAL A 8 -47.30 13.25 20.33
N VAL A 9 -48.49 12.81 19.90
CA VAL A 9 -48.59 11.80 18.83
C VAL A 9 -48.08 12.35 17.51
N VAL A 10 -48.41 13.61 17.17
CA VAL A 10 -47.89 14.24 15.93
C VAL A 10 -46.37 14.38 15.97
N LEU A 11 -45.81 14.81 17.11
CA LEU A 11 -44.36 14.90 17.27
C LEU A 11 -43.69 13.53 17.11
N PHE A 12 -44.26 12.49 17.73
CA PHE A 12 -43.74 11.12 17.61
C PHE A 12 -43.76 10.62 16.16
N ILE A 13 -44.86 10.87 15.42
CA ILE A 13 -44.96 10.48 13.99
C ILE A 13 -43.89 11.23 13.16
N LEU A 14 -43.68 12.52 13.40
CA LEU A 14 -42.68 13.32 12.70
C LEU A 14 -41.27 12.81 12.99
N THR A 15 -40.93 12.51 14.23
CA THR A 15 -39.61 11.98 14.56
C THR A 15 -39.38 10.55 14.00
N LEU A 16 -40.44 9.73 14.01
CA LEU A 16 -40.39 8.38 13.45
C LEU A 16 -40.21 8.43 11.92
N THR A 17 -40.93 9.32 11.21
CA THR A 17 -40.77 9.46 9.75
C THR A 17 -39.38 10.00 9.38
N ALA A 18 -38.86 10.97 10.13
CA ALA A 18 -37.49 11.45 9.94
C ALA A 18 -36.45 10.34 10.18
N PHE A 19 -36.62 9.59 11.26
CA PHE A 19 -35.73 8.46 11.55
C PHE A 19 -35.75 7.36 10.47
N LEU A 20 -36.95 6.96 10.05
CA LEU A 20 -37.11 5.99 8.97
C LEU A 20 -36.51 6.51 7.64
N GLY A 21 -36.72 7.78 7.35
CA GLY A 21 -36.15 8.42 6.14
C GLY A 21 -34.60 8.37 6.14
N THR A 22 -33.99 8.76 7.26
CA THR A 22 -32.52 8.71 7.38
C THR A 22 -31.99 7.27 7.38
N PHE A 23 -32.68 6.35 8.03
CA PHE A 23 -32.32 4.94 8.05
C PHE A 23 -32.37 4.30 6.67
N ILE A 24 -33.45 4.55 5.91
CA ILE A 24 -33.59 4.03 4.54
C ILE A 24 -32.54 4.68 3.61
N TYR A 25 -32.31 5.98 3.74
CA TYR A 25 -31.31 6.70 2.95
C TYR A 25 -29.90 6.13 3.19
N HIS A 26 -29.54 5.86 4.44
CA HIS A 26 -28.25 5.27 4.80
C HIS A 26 -28.11 3.86 4.21
N ASN A 27 -29.14 3.01 4.41
CA ASN A 27 -29.10 1.62 3.93
C ASN A 27 -29.07 1.48 2.40
N ILE A 28 -29.67 2.42 1.67
CA ILE A 28 -29.63 2.40 0.18
C ILE A 28 -28.29 2.90 -0.36
N ASN A 29 -27.65 3.81 0.38
CA ASN A 29 -26.38 4.40 -0.03
C ASN A 29 -25.13 3.69 0.55
N GLU A 30 -25.31 2.75 1.47
CA GLU A 30 -24.20 1.88 1.90
C GLU A 30 -23.76 1.00 0.73
N ASP A 31 -22.52 1.18 0.32
CA ASP A 31 -21.86 0.29 -0.58
C ASP A 31 -21.15 -0.82 0.21
N ASN A 32 -21.31 -2.05 -0.25
CA ASN A 32 -20.61 -3.22 0.28
C ASN A 32 -19.64 -3.80 -0.76
N SER A 33 -19.47 -3.13 -1.91
CA SER A 33 -18.47 -3.52 -2.89
C SER A 33 -17.07 -3.24 -2.32
N ILE A 34 -16.12 -4.05 -2.72
CA ILE A 34 -14.72 -3.88 -2.37
C ILE A 34 -13.99 -3.63 -3.68
N PRO A 35 -13.15 -2.59 -3.77
CA PRO A 35 -12.42 -2.31 -5.00
C PRO A 35 -11.58 -3.51 -5.43
N GLU A 36 -11.46 -3.72 -6.72
CA GLU A 36 -10.65 -4.79 -7.31
C GLU A 36 -9.42 -4.21 -7.98
N ILE A 37 -8.23 -4.70 -7.59
CA ILE A 37 -6.96 -4.36 -8.24
C ILE A 37 -6.63 -5.41 -9.27
N THR A 38 -6.52 -4.99 -10.53
CA THR A 38 -6.10 -5.83 -11.65
C THR A 38 -4.66 -5.49 -12.04
N ILE A 39 -3.82 -6.50 -12.17
CA ILE A 39 -2.41 -6.39 -12.55
C ILE A 39 -2.24 -7.05 -13.91
N GLU A 40 -1.77 -6.29 -14.93
CA GLU A 40 -1.59 -6.80 -16.30
C GLU A 40 -0.51 -7.89 -16.38
N ASN A 41 0.56 -7.75 -15.58
CA ASN A 41 1.66 -8.71 -15.53
C ASN A 41 2.08 -8.96 -14.10
N ASP A 42 2.07 -10.20 -13.65
CA ASP A 42 2.48 -10.62 -12.31
C ASP A 42 3.98 -10.39 -12.04
N PHE A 43 4.74 -10.04 -13.07
CA PHE A 43 6.18 -9.83 -13.02
C PHE A 43 6.57 -8.66 -13.90
N ILE A 44 7.38 -7.72 -13.34
CA ILE A 44 7.98 -6.62 -14.10
C ILE A 44 9.47 -6.53 -13.85
N GLU A 45 10.16 -5.91 -14.81
CA GLU A 45 11.58 -5.57 -14.72
C GLU A 45 11.72 -4.05 -14.61
N VAL A 46 12.50 -3.61 -13.62
CA VAL A 46 12.79 -2.20 -13.36
C VAL A 46 14.29 -2.03 -13.11
N LYS A 47 14.77 -0.80 -13.06
CA LYS A 47 16.11 -0.47 -12.60
C LYS A 47 16.13 -0.15 -11.12
N CYS A 48 17.32 -0.14 -10.51
CA CYS A 48 17.50 0.22 -9.10
C CYS A 48 17.09 1.67 -8.77
N ASP A 49 17.04 2.56 -9.76
CA ASP A 49 16.58 3.94 -9.64
C ASP A 49 15.05 4.12 -9.88
N ALA A 50 14.31 3.01 -10.00
CA ALA A 50 12.87 3.03 -10.24
C ALA A 50 12.10 3.77 -9.13
N THR A 51 11.13 4.55 -9.56
CA THR A 51 10.22 5.29 -8.69
C THR A 51 8.92 4.52 -8.45
N ASN A 52 8.09 5.01 -7.53
CA ASN A 52 6.76 4.44 -7.30
C ASN A 52 5.89 4.43 -8.56
N GLU A 53 6.05 5.40 -9.46
CA GLU A 53 5.34 5.46 -10.74
C GLU A 53 5.71 4.29 -11.65
N ASP A 54 6.98 3.84 -11.61
CA ASP A 54 7.42 2.69 -12.40
C ASP A 54 6.78 1.40 -11.89
N PHE A 55 6.61 1.28 -10.58
CA PHE A 55 5.92 0.15 -9.96
C PHE A 55 4.41 0.13 -10.25
N LEU A 56 3.78 1.27 -10.47
CA LEU A 56 2.35 1.36 -10.77
C LEU A 56 2.00 1.06 -12.23
N LYS A 57 2.98 0.96 -13.12
CA LYS A 57 2.73 0.64 -14.53
C LYS A 57 2.01 -0.70 -14.70
N GLY A 58 0.87 -0.69 -15.42
CA GLY A 58 0.05 -1.87 -15.67
C GLY A 58 -0.76 -2.33 -14.45
N VAL A 59 -0.88 -1.51 -13.41
CA VAL A 59 -1.81 -1.71 -12.29
C VAL A 59 -3.05 -0.85 -12.53
N LYS A 60 -4.22 -1.44 -12.40
CA LYS A 60 -5.53 -0.77 -12.50
C LYS A 60 -6.38 -1.14 -11.31
N ALA A 61 -7.26 -0.24 -10.91
CA ALA A 61 -8.25 -0.53 -9.89
C ALA A 61 -9.62 -0.03 -10.32
N ASN A 62 -10.64 -0.79 -10.00
CA ASN A 62 -12.02 -0.44 -10.28
C ASN A 62 -12.92 -0.87 -9.13
N ASP A 63 -13.94 -0.08 -8.87
CA ASP A 63 -14.99 -0.37 -7.92
C ASP A 63 -16.35 -0.27 -8.61
N GLU A 64 -17.37 -0.98 -8.09
CA GLU A 64 -18.71 -1.00 -8.68
C GLU A 64 -19.43 0.35 -8.54
N LYS A 65 -19.24 1.04 -7.42
CA LYS A 65 -19.85 2.33 -7.11
C LYS A 65 -19.00 3.50 -7.55
N ASP A 66 -17.70 3.49 -7.20
CA ASP A 66 -16.79 4.60 -7.40
C ASP A 66 -16.15 4.60 -8.81
N GLY A 67 -16.25 3.47 -9.53
CA GLY A 67 -15.70 3.34 -10.88
C GLY A 67 -14.19 3.18 -10.90
N ASP A 68 -13.52 3.91 -11.78
CA ASP A 68 -12.07 3.80 -11.98
C ASP A 68 -11.29 4.48 -10.84
N LEU A 69 -10.65 3.67 -10.00
CA LEU A 69 -9.80 4.06 -8.89
C LEU A 69 -8.29 3.89 -9.21
N THR A 70 -7.92 3.74 -10.48
CA THR A 70 -6.52 3.52 -10.89
C THR A 70 -5.58 4.62 -10.39
N GLY A 71 -6.05 5.87 -10.34
CA GLY A 71 -5.27 7.00 -9.82
C GLY A 71 -5.08 7.03 -8.30
N GLU A 72 -5.87 6.24 -7.57
CA GLU A 72 -5.83 6.16 -6.10
C GLU A 72 -4.98 4.97 -5.61
N VAL A 73 -4.50 4.13 -6.55
CA VAL A 73 -3.62 3.01 -6.19
C VAL A 73 -2.28 3.52 -5.69
N ILE A 74 -1.86 3.04 -4.55
CA ILE A 74 -0.56 3.36 -3.96
C ILE A 74 0.32 2.13 -3.82
N VAL A 75 1.63 2.34 -3.82
CA VAL A 75 2.61 1.34 -3.39
C VAL A 75 2.64 1.35 -1.87
N GLU A 76 2.05 0.33 -1.25
CA GLU A 76 1.99 0.22 0.21
C GLU A 76 3.36 -0.15 0.80
N SER A 77 4.02 -1.13 0.18
CA SER A 77 5.34 -1.58 0.62
C SER A 77 6.09 -2.34 -0.47
N VAL A 78 7.42 -2.33 -0.35
CA VAL A 78 8.33 -3.17 -1.11
C VAL A 78 8.99 -4.12 -0.13
N SER A 79 8.93 -5.43 -0.40
CA SER A 79 9.52 -6.44 0.47
C SER A 79 11.05 -6.41 0.42
N ARG A 80 11.70 -7.10 1.35
CA ARG A 80 13.10 -7.48 1.17
C ARG A 80 13.23 -8.42 -0.02
N PHE A 81 14.44 -8.56 -0.55
CA PHE A 81 14.71 -9.53 -1.61
C PHE A 81 14.32 -10.94 -1.18
N ILE A 82 13.46 -11.57 -1.99
CA ILE A 82 13.10 -13.00 -1.88
C ILE A 82 14.10 -13.87 -2.65
N GLU A 83 14.69 -13.31 -3.71
CA GLU A 83 15.81 -13.84 -4.50
C GLU A 83 16.74 -12.67 -4.84
N PRO A 84 18.01 -12.89 -5.21
CA PRO A 84 18.91 -11.81 -5.60
C PRO A 84 18.33 -10.91 -6.67
N GLY A 85 18.08 -9.63 -6.32
CA GLY A 85 17.50 -8.64 -7.19
C GLY A 85 15.99 -8.79 -7.45
N VAL A 86 15.28 -9.69 -6.74
CA VAL A 86 13.83 -9.87 -6.86
C VAL A 86 13.15 -9.55 -5.53
N CYS A 87 12.19 -8.64 -5.56
CA CYS A 87 11.34 -8.29 -4.43
C CYS A 87 9.85 -8.44 -4.79
N GLU A 88 8.99 -8.29 -3.80
CA GLU A 88 7.54 -8.25 -3.95
C GLU A 88 7.05 -6.85 -3.57
N VAL A 89 6.26 -6.26 -4.46
CA VAL A 89 5.63 -4.96 -4.24
C VAL A 89 4.17 -5.20 -3.90
N LYS A 90 3.71 -4.62 -2.80
CA LYS A 90 2.34 -4.64 -2.34
C LYS A 90 1.66 -3.32 -2.68
N TYR A 91 0.51 -3.41 -3.32
CA TYR A 91 -0.36 -2.29 -3.67
C TYR A 91 -1.57 -2.25 -2.74
N ALA A 92 -2.09 -1.06 -2.54
CA ALA A 92 -3.34 -0.83 -1.85
C ALA A 92 -4.16 0.23 -2.59
N VAL A 93 -5.48 0.09 -2.54
CA VAL A 93 -6.45 1.10 -2.98
C VAL A 93 -7.58 1.16 -1.96
N CYS A 94 -8.13 2.35 -1.76
CA CYS A 94 -9.26 2.60 -0.87
C CYS A 94 -10.37 3.27 -1.66
N ASP A 95 -11.61 2.83 -1.46
CA ASP A 95 -12.81 3.46 -2.01
C ASP A 95 -13.33 4.61 -1.14
N SER A 96 -14.43 5.24 -1.54
CA SER A 96 -15.08 6.34 -0.81
C SER A 96 -15.74 5.89 0.51
N ASP A 97 -16.02 4.61 0.66
CA ASP A 97 -16.63 4.02 1.86
C ASP A 97 -15.61 3.37 2.82
N ASN A 98 -14.30 3.54 2.53
CA ASN A 98 -13.15 3.03 3.28
C ASN A 98 -12.96 1.52 3.21
N HIS A 99 -13.41 0.85 2.15
CA HIS A 99 -12.99 -0.51 1.88
C HIS A 99 -11.62 -0.50 1.21
N VAL A 100 -10.75 -1.39 1.65
CA VAL A 100 -9.37 -1.46 1.17
C VAL A 100 -9.11 -2.77 0.47
N ALA A 101 -8.63 -2.70 -0.76
CA ALA A 101 -8.12 -3.85 -1.48
C ALA A 101 -6.60 -3.85 -1.55
N HIS A 102 -6.02 -5.04 -1.64
CA HIS A 102 -4.58 -5.24 -1.76
C HIS A 102 -4.28 -6.19 -2.92
N ALA A 103 -3.15 -5.96 -3.57
CA ALA A 103 -2.59 -6.88 -4.55
C ALA A 103 -1.06 -6.90 -4.44
N THR A 104 -0.42 -7.95 -4.94
CA THR A 104 1.04 -8.08 -4.91
C THR A 104 1.57 -8.46 -6.28
N ARG A 105 2.79 -8.00 -6.60
CA ARG A 105 3.49 -8.32 -7.84
C ARG A 105 4.97 -8.51 -7.57
N LYS A 106 5.60 -9.44 -8.30
CA LYS A 106 7.05 -9.61 -8.26
C LYS A 106 7.74 -8.60 -9.17
N VAL A 107 8.84 -8.05 -8.67
CA VAL A 107 9.65 -7.05 -9.36
C VAL A 107 11.10 -7.50 -9.38
N ARG A 108 11.75 -7.47 -10.55
CA ARG A 108 13.17 -7.73 -10.70
C ARG A 108 13.91 -6.44 -11.04
N TYR A 109 14.97 -6.18 -10.31
CA TYR A 109 15.93 -5.13 -10.65
C TYR A 109 16.94 -5.65 -11.67
N THR A 110 16.97 -5.02 -12.85
CA THR A 110 17.80 -5.49 -13.99
C THR A 110 19.28 -5.18 -13.83
N ASP A 111 19.62 -4.17 -13.06
CA ASP A 111 20.98 -3.66 -12.79
C ASP A 111 21.42 -3.91 -11.34
N TYR A 112 20.72 -4.81 -10.65
CA TYR A 112 21.10 -5.20 -9.30
C TYR A 112 22.44 -5.94 -9.29
N GLU A 113 23.37 -5.44 -8.50
CA GLU A 113 24.58 -6.15 -8.11
C GLU A 113 24.55 -6.43 -6.61
N ALA A 114 24.81 -7.69 -6.24
CA ALA A 114 24.86 -8.05 -4.82
C ALA A 114 25.94 -7.24 -4.10
N PRO A 115 25.70 -6.80 -2.85
CA PRO A 115 26.66 -6.05 -2.08
C PRO A 115 28.01 -6.75 -2.03
N LYS A 116 29.08 -6.02 -2.31
CA LYS A 116 30.45 -6.51 -2.29
C LYS A 116 31.23 -5.87 -1.16
N PHE A 117 31.85 -6.69 -0.32
CA PHE A 117 32.78 -6.19 0.68
C PHE A 117 34.11 -5.82 0.02
N LYS A 118 34.58 -4.63 0.35
CA LYS A 118 35.95 -4.18 -0.03
C LYS A 118 36.80 -4.02 1.21
N LEU A 119 37.94 -4.67 1.20
CA LEU A 119 38.97 -4.43 2.20
C LEU A 119 39.77 -3.18 1.79
N LYS A 120 39.80 -2.18 2.65
CA LYS A 120 40.59 -0.96 2.43
C LYS A 120 42.07 -1.18 2.60
N ASN A 121 42.45 -2.12 3.48
CA ASN A 121 43.82 -2.50 3.78
C ASN A 121 43.94 -4.00 4.09
N SER A 122 45.16 -4.52 4.14
CA SER A 122 45.40 -5.87 4.60
C SER A 122 44.97 -6.05 6.07
N LEU A 123 44.29 -7.15 6.37
CA LEU A 123 43.86 -7.50 7.73
C LEU A 123 44.99 -8.17 8.52
N CYS A 124 46.20 -7.58 8.48
CA CYS A 124 47.33 -8.02 9.28
C CYS A 124 47.51 -7.07 10.47
N PHE A 125 47.34 -7.61 11.67
CA PHE A 125 47.37 -6.85 12.90
C PHE A 125 48.44 -7.38 13.85
N SER A 126 49.03 -6.50 14.67
CA SER A 126 49.88 -6.90 15.77
C SER A 126 49.01 -7.44 16.93
N ILE A 127 49.50 -8.45 17.66
CA ILE A 127 48.81 -9.05 18.80
C ILE A 127 48.57 -8.08 19.97
N TYR A 128 49.21 -6.91 19.95
CA TYR A 128 49.06 -5.85 20.97
C TYR A 128 48.24 -4.67 20.51
N GLU A 129 47.60 -4.75 19.33
CA GLU A 129 46.85 -3.63 18.75
C GLU A 129 45.37 -3.72 19.06
N ASN A 130 44.73 -2.60 19.50
CA ASN A 130 43.29 -2.51 19.63
C ASN A 130 42.69 -2.33 18.23
N ILE A 131 42.06 -3.36 17.72
CA ILE A 131 41.60 -3.43 16.35
C ILE A 131 40.11 -3.05 16.27
N ASN A 132 39.82 -2.02 15.47
CA ASN A 132 38.45 -1.75 15.01
C ASN A 132 38.31 -2.26 13.57
N VAL A 133 37.84 -3.51 13.43
CA VAL A 133 37.71 -4.19 12.13
C VAL A 133 36.79 -3.41 11.16
N SER A 134 35.78 -2.72 11.64
CA SER A 134 34.84 -1.94 10.81
C SER A 134 35.50 -0.80 10.03
N SER A 135 36.64 -0.26 10.52
CA SER A 135 37.39 0.76 9.80
C SER A 135 38.11 0.26 8.56
N TYR A 136 38.35 -1.07 8.46
CA TYR A 136 39.08 -1.72 7.37
C TYR A 136 38.19 -2.34 6.30
N ILE A 137 36.85 -2.43 6.59
CA ILE A 137 35.88 -3.04 5.71
C ILE A 137 34.94 -1.95 5.20
N GLY A 138 34.74 -1.90 3.90
CA GLY A 138 33.68 -1.13 3.24
C GLY A 138 32.72 -2.08 2.53
N ALA A 139 31.46 -1.71 2.43
CA ALA A 139 30.48 -2.34 1.57
C ALA A 139 30.04 -1.35 0.49
N VAL A 140 29.76 -1.84 -0.70
CA VAL A 140 29.17 -1.05 -1.80
C VAL A 140 27.95 -1.81 -2.28
N ASP A 141 26.83 -1.14 -2.34
CA ASP A 141 25.55 -1.64 -2.81
C ASP A 141 25.12 -0.87 -4.07
N SER A 142 24.41 -1.50 -4.98
CA SER A 142 23.89 -0.89 -6.21
C SER A 142 22.61 -0.07 -5.98
N ILE A 143 21.95 -0.23 -4.82
CA ILE A 143 20.69 0.46 -4.52
C ILE A 143 20.90 1.69 -3.63
N GLU A 144 21.78 1.59 -2.64
CA GLU A 144 22.00 2.68 -1.68
C GLU A 144 23.26 3.52 -1.98
N GLY A 145 24.10 3.12 -2.89
CA GLY A 145 25.31 3.83 -3.35
C GLY A 145 26.54 3.59 -2.48
#